data_49b3f874a99fbe2b61ba35048de99f1a
#
_entry.id   49b3f874a99fbe2b61ba35048de99f1a
#
_cell.length_a   1.000
_cell.length_b   1.000
_cell.length_c   1.000
_cell.angle_alpha   90.00
_cell.angle_beta   90.00
_cell.angle_gamma   90.00
#
_symmetry.space_group_name_H-M   'P 1'
#
loop_
_entity.id
_entity.type
_entity.pdbx_description
1 polymer ?
#
loop_
_entity_poly.entity_id
_entity_poly.type
_entity_poly.pdbx_seq_one_letter_code
_entity_poly.pdbx_strand_id
1 'polypeptide(L)'
;MITTLRGPLIAFCAALLLVACGGGGGGGGSSGGGSTSSVPGTPTNIVVAAGNGTATVSFTAPLSNGSSAILDYTATCAASGASRTATGTGSPLTVTGLTNGVSYNCTVTARNAVGSSAASSGASVTPTAPTTSCSATDRKNWVVQQLREWYLYPETLPATVNVDDYATVDALISFMTATARAQGKDRNFTYITSIAEENAFFNSGATAGFGIRLFSDTAARRVFITEAFENAPALTAGIDRRDELLGVGTTTANIRSVSDIIAAEGASGVTNALGPNTAGTTRVLRVSGPSGTRDLTIAKADYSIEPVSPRYGGVILQDGTRKVGYINLRTFISSANARLREEFLKFRNAGVTEVIVDFRYNGGGLVSTGELMGDLLGGNRSSGQIFSQLTFRPEKSVENSVKYFATQPEAVSPTKLAFIGTRSTASASELVINGFIPYFNTNLALIGDNTFGKPVGQIARDRATCDDRLRVLAFTTRNSANSDAYFNGLAEAVKASCRAADDVTQPLGNASEASIRQAIDYLAGKSCTAISVSSGVATLTGRKQAAAAVLPDTDALDLEPLVPEQPTAAQREMPGLF
;
A
#
# COMPACT_ATOMS: atom_id res chain seq x y z
N MET A 1 20.41 -13.20 -42.23
CA MET A 1 21.73 -13.86 -42.29
C MET A 1 21.97 -14.47 -40.92
N ILE A 2 22.02 -15.77 -40.92
CA ILE A 2 22.16 -16.71 -39.81
C ILE A 2 23.63 -16.74 -39.41
N THR A 3 23.97 -16.67 -38.15
CA THR A 3 25.18 -17.30 -37.65
C THR A 3 25.02 -17.71 -36.18
N THR A 4 24.94 -18.99 -35.98
CA THR A 4 25.02 -19.77 -34.74
C THR A 4 26.46 -19.82 -34.23
N LEU A 5 26.68 -19.73 -32.91
CA LEU A 5 27.91 -20.18 -32.28
C LEU A 5 27.59 -21.03 -31.04
N ARG A 6 28.09 -22.27 -31.13
CA ARG A 6 28.03 -23.35 -30.12
C ARG A 6 29.25 -23.30 -29.20
N GLY A 7 29.06 -23.70 -27.96
CA GLY A 7 29.85 -24.59 -27.18
C GLY A 7 30.79 -24.04 -26.16
N PRO A 8 31.48 -24.77 -25.26
CA PRO A 8 31.43 -26.25 -25.11
C PRO A 8 31.13 -26.71 -23.67
N LEU A 9 30.71 -27.96 -23.58
CA LEU A 9 30.69 -28.78 -22.36
C LEU A 9 32.12 -28.99 -21.82
N ILE A 10 32.28 -28.92 -20.49
CA ILE A 10 33.44 -29.44 -19.76
C ILE A 10 32.93 -30.61 -18.90
N ALA A 11 33.36 -31.81 -19.27
CA ALA A 11 33.21 -33.04 -18.49
C ALA A 11 34.35 -33.15 -17.47
N PHE A 12 34.05 -33.40 -16.22
CA PHE A 12 35.05 -33.79 -15.22
C PHE A 12 34.95 -35.29 -14.95
N CYS A 13 36.02 -36.00 -15.31
CA CYS A 13 36.26 -37.40 -14.98
C CYS A 13 36.64 -37.55 -13.50
N ALA A 14 35.99 -38.45 -12.80
CA ALA A 14 36.42 -38.93 -11.50
C ALA A 14 37.34 -40.14 -11.69
N ALA A 15 38.55 -40.08 -11.16
CA ALA A 15 39.50 -41.18 -11.13
C ALA A 15 39.30 -42.03 -9.89
N LEU A 16 39.10 -43.32 -10.10
CA LEU A 16 39.23 -44.38 -9.08
C LEU A 16 40.69 -44.58 -8.70
N LEU A 17 40.96 -44.67 -7.41
CA LEU A 17 42.16 -45.28 -6.87
C LEU A 17 41.80 -46.51 -6.05
N LEU A 18 42.11 -47.69 -6.59
CA LEU A 18 42.18 -48.97 -5.89
C LEU A 18 43.52 -49.05 -5.16
N VAL A 19 43.50 -49.36 -3.87
CA VAL A 19 44.68 -49.91 -3.17
C VAL A 19 44.25 -51.25 -2.53
N ALA A 20 44.79 -52.32 -3.02
CA ALA A 20 44.74 -53.64 -2.42
C ALA A 20 46.02 -53.87 -1.63
N CYS A 21 45.92 -54.37 -0.41
CA CYS A 21 46.97 -55.23 0.16
C CYS A 21 46.38 -56.05 1.30
N GLY A 22 46.64 -57.33 1.22
CA GLY A 22 46.11 -58.43 1.93
C GLY A 22 46.90 -58.87 3.15
N GLY A 23 46.37 -59.84 3.80
CA GLY A 23 47.16 -60.83 4.61
C GLY A 23 46.59 -61.14 5.98
N GLY A 24 46.00 -62.34 6.14
CA GLY A 24 46.35 -63.24 7.21
C GLY A 24 45.47 -63.35 8.45
N GLY A 25 44.61 -64.34 8.47
CA GLY A 25 44.56 -65.43 9.45
C GLY A 25 43.94 -65.19 10.85
N GLY A 26 42.92 -65.97 11.16
CA GLY A 26 42.63 -66.36 12.54
C GLY A 26 41.14 -66.47 12.93
N GLY A 27 40.63 -67.67 13.06
CA GLY A 27 39.25 -68.06 13.30
C GLY A 27 38.56 -67.50 14.56
N GLY A 28 37.28 -67.48 14.50
CA GLY A 28 36.37 -67.21 15.62
C GLY A 28 34.95 -67.06 15.08
N GLY A 29 34.17 -68.16 15.17
CA GLY A 29 32.80 -68.21 14.76
C GLY A 29 31.95 -67.21 15.58
N SER A 30 31.27 -66.33 14.89
CA SER A 30 30.14 -65.56 15.44
C SER A 30 29.07 -65.56 14.37
N SER A 31 27.91 -66.12 14.71
CA SER A 31 26.71 -66.10 13.90
C SER A 31 26.30 -64.69 13.58
N GLY A 32 26.76 -64.16 12.43
CA GLY A 32 26.30 -62.93 11.85
C GLY A 32 24.85 -63.10 11.37
N GLY A 33 23.91 -62.64 12.17
CA GLY A 33 22.55 -62.35 11.69
C GLY A 33 22.62 -61.31 10.61
N GLY A 34 22.58 -61.72 9.33
CA GLY A 34 22.39 -60.82 8.21
C GLY A 34 21.08 -60.06 8.42
N SER A 35 21.16 -58.79 8.64
CA SER A 35 19.98 -57.92 8.64
C SER A 35 19.37 -57.98 7.24
N THR A 36 18.37 -58.83 7.06
CA THR A 36 17.59 -58.86 5.83
C THR A 36 16.81 -57.54 5.76
N SER A 37 17.14 -56.75 4.73
CA SER A 37 16.38 -55.53 4.47
C SER A 37 14.90 -55.89 4.25
N SER A 38 14.00 -55.14 4.84
CA SER A 38 12.56 -55.34 4.78
C SER A 38 11.87 -54.04 4.31
N VAL A 39 10.60 -54.13 4.00
CA VAL A 39 9.79 -52.92 3.73
C VAL A 39 9.74 -52.03 4.97
N PRO A 40 9.51 -50.72 4.79
CA PRO A 40 9.38 -49.76 5.92
C PRO A 40 8.22 -50.13 6.83
N GLY A 41 8.25 -49.62 8.06
CA GLY A 41 7.10 -49.58 8.93
C GLY A 41 6.01 -48.64 8.38
N THR A 42 4.84 -48.70 8.98
CA THR A 42 3.70 -47.87 8.60
C THR A 42 3.86 -46.40 9.08
N PRO A 43 3.65 -45.37 8.23
CA PRO A 43 3.55 -43.98 8.69
C PRO A 43 2.44 -43.81 9.72
N THR A 44 2.62 -42.85 10.66
CA THR A 44 1.73 -42.60 11.79
C THR A 44 1.27 -41.16 11.87
N ASN A 45 0.36 -40.85 12.80
CA ASN A 45 -0.15 -39.50 13.06
C ASN A 45 -0.71 -38.79 11.81
N ILE A 46 -1.62 -39.45 11.11
CA ILE A 46 -2.23 -38.92 9.89
C ILE A 46 -3.21 -37.82 10.27
N VAL A 47 -2.93 -36.63 9.77
CA VAL A 47 -3.83 -35.43 9.88
C VAL A 47 -4.14 -34.96 8.47
N VAL A 48 -5.43 -34.70 8.18
CA VAL A 48 -5.86 -34.28 6.85
C VAL A 48 -6.60 -32.96 6.94
N ALA A 49 -6.18 -31.98 6.11
CA ALA A 49 -6.85 -30.70 5.96
C ALA A 49 -7.56 -30.62 4.61
N ALA A 50 -8.83 -30.19 4.62
CA ALA A 50 -9.64 -30.02 3.42
C ALA A 50 -9.22 -28.76 2.65
N GLY A 51 -9.20 -28.87 1.30
CA GLY A 51 -9.07 -27.74 0.37
C GLY A 51 -10.10 -27.84 -0.75
N ASN A 52 -10.06 -26.89 -1.70
CA ASN A 52 -10.93 -26.93 -2.88
C ASN A 52 -10.48 -28.03 -3.85
N GLY A 53 -11.24 -29.10 -3.93
CA GLY A 53 -10.88 -30.28 -4.73
C GLY A 53 -9.56 -30.94 -4.31
N THR A 54 -9.09 -30.68 -3.09
CA THR A 54 -7.79 -31.14 -2.59
C THR A 54 -7.85 -31.59 -1.13
N ALA A 55 -6.85 -32.41 -0.73
CA ALA A 55 -6.61 -32.77 0.66
C ALA A 55 -5.10 -32.70 0.95
N THR A 56 -4.70 -31.95 1.97
CA THR A 56 -3.33 -31.92 2.45
C THR A 56 -3.16 -32.93 3.57
N VAL A 57 -2.34 -33.95 3.33
CA VAL A 57 -2.13 -35.08 4.24
C VAL A 57 -0.78 -34.91 4.93
N SER A 58 -0.81 -34.61 6.23
CA SER A 58 0.37 -34.58 7.10
C SER A 58 0.52 -35.90 7.84
N PHE A 59 1.75 -36.34 8.05
CA PHE A 59 2.04 -37.60 8.71
C PHE A 59 3.44 -37.61 9.35
N THR A 60 3.66 -38.55 10.27
CA THR A 60 4.98 -38.82 10.83
C THR A 60 5.58 -40.03 10.11
N ALA A 61 6.87 -39.93 9.74
CA ALA A 61 7.61 -41.03 9.13
C ALA A 61 7.59 -42.26 10.04
N PRO A 62 7.66 -43.48 9.47
CA PRO A 62 7.69 -44.71 10.25
C PRO A 62 8.95 -44.81 11.13
N LEU A 63 8.82 -45.42 12.30
CA LEU A 63 9.95 -45.65 13.22
C LEU A 63 11.03 -46.56 12.65
N SER A 64 10.67 -47.47 11.73
CA SER A 64 11.61 -48.36 11.04
C SER A 64 11.59 -48.11 9.54
N ASN A 65 12.76 -47.88 8.96
CA ASN A 65 12.95 -47.80 7.51
C ASN A 65 13.21 -49.17 6.86
N GLY A 66 13.17 -50.27 7.62
CA GLY A 66 13.44 -51.62 7.11
C GLY A 66 14.89 -51.87 6.76
N SER A 67 15.84 -51.19 7.38
CA SER A 67 17.27 -51.22 7.07
C SER A 67 17.61 -50.79 5.63
N SER A 68 16.72 -50.03 4.99
CA SER A 68 16.89 -49.40 3.68
C SER A 68 16.26 -47.99 3.70
N ALA A 69 16.94 -47.01 3.14
CA ALA A 69 16.44 -45.63 3.13
C ALA A 69 15.06 -45.52 2.46
N ILE A 70 14.15 -44.71 3.05
CA ILE A 70 12.86 -44.44 2.44
C ILE A 70 13.09 -43.56 1.21
N LEU A 71 12.53 -43.97 0.08
CA LEU A 71 12.61 -43.27 -1.20
C LEU A 71 11.52 -42.22 -1.37
N ASP A 72 10.29 -42.60 -1.02
CA ASP A 72 9.12 -41.73 -1.13
C ASP A 72 7.98 -42.22 -0.22
N TYR A 73 6.96 -41.37 -0.14
CA TYR A 73 5.68 -41.61 0.50
C TYR A 73 4.57 -41.40 -0.53
N THR A 74 3.51 -42.21 -0.46
CA THR A 74 2.32 -42.06 -1.28
C THR A 74 1.11 -41.87 -0.37
N ALA A 75 0.47 -40.71 -0.46
CA ALA A 75 -0.84 -40.45 0.14
C ALA A 75 -1.94 -40.88 -0.84
N THR A 76 -2.90 -41.66 -0.37
CA THR A 76 -4.05 -42.14 -1.15
C THR A 76 -5.33 -41.72 -0.46
N CYS A 77 -6.18 -40.92 -1.13
CA CYS A 77 -7.51 -40.53 -0.65
C CYS A 77 -8.55 -41.28 -1.49
N ALA A 78 -9.35 -42.13 -0.87
CA ALA A 78 -10.34 -42.98 -1.53
C ALA A 78 -11.77 -42.70 -1.01
N ALA A 79 -12.73 -42.69 -1.94
CA ALA A 79 -14.16 -42.72 -1.69
C ALA A 79 -14.81 -43.84 -2.52
N SER A 80 -16.11 -44.12 -2.34
CA SER A 80 -16.79 -45.19 -3.07
C SER A 80 -16.60 -45.03 -4.60
N GLY A 81 -15.79 -45.93 -5.18
CA GLY A 81 -15.54 -46.01 -6.62
C GLY A 81 -14.45 -45.11 -7.21
N ALA A 82 -13.79 -44.27 -6.41
CA ALA A 82 -12.73 -43.41 -6.90
C ALA A 82 -11.61 -43.23 -5.87
N SER A 83 -10.36 -43.19 -6.36
CA SER A 83 -9.20 -42.83 -5.54
C SER A 83 -8.30 -41.85 -6.27
N ARG A 84 -7.57 -41.03 -5.50
CA ARG A 84 -6.53 -40.12 -5.96
C ARG A 84 -5.31 -40.26 -5.10
N THR A 85 -4.14 -40.07 -5.69
CA THR A 85 -2.86 -40.21 -5.00
C THR A 85 -1.96 -39.02 -5.20
N ALA A 86 -1.07 -38.79 -4.24
CA ALA A 86 0.07 -37.90 -4.37
C ALA A 86 1.31 -38.56 -3.80
N THR A 87 2.45 -38.46 -4.50
CA THR A 87 3.74 -39.04 -4.09
C THR A 87 4.78 -37.94 -3.90
N GLY A 88 5.61 -38.08 -2.86
CA GLY A 88 6.67 -37.13 -2.55
C GLY A 88 7.64 -37.65 -1.50
N THR A 89 8.71 -36.93 -1.25
CA THR A 89 9.82 -37.37 -0.38
C THR A 89 9.62 -37.10 1.11
N GLY A 90 8.51 -36.40 1.47
CA GLY A 90 8.21 -36.03 2.87
C GLY A 90 6.78 -35.58 3.10
N SER A 91 6.46 -35.28 4.34
CA SER A 91 5.19 -34.70 4.79
C SER A 91 5.27 -33.16 4.76
N PRO A 92 4.18 -32.43 4.42
CA PRO A 92 2.89 -32.95 3.97
C PRO A 92 2.84 -33.29 2.46
N LEU A 93 1.83 -34.08 2.05
CA LEU A 93 1.50 -34.37 0.65
C LEU A 93 0.11 -33.82 0.31
N THR A 94 -0.02 -33.14 -0.83
CA THR A 94 -1.32 -32.60 -1.29
C THR A 94 -1.89 -33.48 -2.40
N VAL A 95 -3.00 -34.15 -2.11
CA VAL A 95 -3.79 -34.93 -3.06
C VAL A 95 -4.76 -34.02 -3.77
N THR A 96 -4.74 -34.01 -5.10
CA THR A 96 -5.57 -33.13 -5.95
C THR A 96 -6.61 -33.93 -6.74
N GLY A 97 -7.57 -33.24 -7.39
CA GLY A 97 -8.60 -33.86 -8.23
C GLY A 97 -9.67 -34.59 -7.43
N LEU A 98 -9.88 -34.23 -6.17
CA LEU A 98 -10.97 -34.70 -5.33
C LEU A 98 -12.27 -33.92 -5.66
N THR A 99 -13.41 -34.56 -5.44
CA THR A 99 -14.71 -33.94 -5.62
C THR A 99 -15.16 -33.27 -4.32
N ASN A 100 -15.49 -31.98 -4.37
CA ASN A 100 -16.00 -31.25 -3.22
C ASN A 100 -17.34 -31.86 -2.73
N GLY A 101 -17.53 -31.89 -1.41
CA GLY A 101 -18.73 -32.47 -0.77
C GLY A 101 -18.70 -34.00 -0.64
N VAL A 102 -17.71 -34.67 -1.21
CA VAL A 102 -17.52 -36.13 -1.08
C VAL A 102 -16.52 -36.42 0.04
N SER A 103 -16.90 -37.31 0.97
CA SER A 103 -16.00 -37.72 2.05
C SER A 103 -15.02 -38.78 1.54
N TYR A 104 -13.73 -38.49 1.71
CA TYR A 104 -12.61 -39.40 1.38
C TYR A 104 -11.94 -39.91 2.66
N ASN A 105 -11.47 -41.15 2.63
CA ASN A 105 -10.57 -41.68 3.64
C ASN A 105 -9.15 -41.68 3.08
N CYS A 106 -8.23 -40.96 3.73
CA CYS A 106 -6.86 -40.78 3.27
C CYS A 106 -5.88 -41.60 4.11
N THR A 107 -5.02 -42.36 3.45
CA THR A 107 -3.98 -43.22 4.05
C THR A 107 -2.62 -42.86 3.44
N VAL A 108 -1.52 -43.24 4.10
CA VAL A 108 -0.16 -43.02 3.60
C VAL A 108 0.63 -44.34 3.65
N THR A 109 1.40 -44.61 2.60
CA THR A 109 2.42 -45.69 2.56
C THR A 109 3.81 -45.07 2.43
N ALA A 110 4.84 -45.75 2.97
CA ALA A 110 6.25 -45.41 2.78
C ALA A 110 6.90 -46.47 1.91
N ARG A 111 7.80 -46.12 1.00
CA ARG A 111 8.49 -47.02 0.09
C ARG A 111 10.01 -46.91 0.24
N ASN A 112 10.69 -48.06 0.33
CA ASN A 112 12.14 -48.19 0.21
C ASN A 112 12.52 -49.06 -1.00
N ALA A 113 13.80 -49.43 -1.13
CA ALA A 113 14.27 -50.26 -2.24
C ALA A 113 13.71 -51.70 -2.22
N VAL A 114 13.19 -52.18 -1.08
CA VAL A 114 12.62 -53.54 -0.92
C VAL A 114 11.13 -53.54 -1.30
N GLY A 115 10.40 -52.45 -1.03
CA GLY A 115 8.98 -52.35 -1.34
C GLY A 115 8.25 -51.30 -0.49
N SER A 116 6.92 -51.32 -0.55
CA SER A 116 6.06 -50.41 0.18
C SER A 116 5.57 -50.99 1.50
N SER A 117 5.40 -50.14 2.49
CA SER A 117 4.79 -50.48 3.78
C SER A 117 3.30 -50.84 3.62
N ALA A 118 2.71 -51.38 4.68
CA ALA A 118 1.25 -51.34 4.83
C ALA A 118 0.74 -49.87 4.84
N ALA A 119 -0.53 -49.67 4.46
CA ALA A 119 -1.17 -48.36 4.56
C ALA A 119 -1.36 -47.98 6.04
N SER A 120 -1.24 -46.70 6.33
CA SER A 120 -1.51 -46.14 7.65
C SER A 120 -2.98 -46.31 8.06
N SER A 121 -3.30 -46.00 9.31
CA SER A 121 -4.68 -45.68 9.69
C SER A 121 -5.22 -44.57 8.79
N GLY A 122 -6.51 -44.66 8.44
CA GLY A 122 -7.16 -43.65 7.60
C GLY A 122 -7.62 -42.44 8.42
N ALA A 123 -7.58 -41.29 7.79
CA ALA A 123 -8.19 -40.07 8.30
C ALA A 123 -9.19 -39.52 7.28
N SER A 124 -10.40 -39.20 7.74
CA SER A 124 -11.47 -38.71 6.87
C SER A 124 -11.34 -37.23 6.58
N VAL A 125 -11.64 -36.83 5.33
CA VAL A 125 -11.69 -35.44 4.88
C VAL A 125 -12.79 -35.28 3.85
N THR A 126 -13.49 -34.14 3.91
CA THR A 126 -14.46 -33.75 2.87
C THR A 126 -13.96 -32.47 2.25
N PRO A 127 -13.36 -32.52 1.03
CA PRO A 127 -12.99 -31.30 0.30
C PRO A 127 -14.21 -30.39 0.13
N THR A 128 -14.00 -29.09 0.29
CA THR A 128 -15.07 -28.12 0.15
C THR A 128 -14.72 -27.11 -0.93
N ALA A 129 -15.69 -26.83 -1.83
CA ALA A 129 -15.55 -25.69 -2.71
C ALA A 129 -15.42 -24.41 -1.85
N PRO A 130 -14.64 -23.43 -2.26
CA PRO A 130 -14.74 -22.11 -1.66
C PRO A 130 -16.22 -21.70 -1.78
N THR A 131 -16.81 -21.28 -0.67
CA THR A 131 -18.18 -20.74 -0.69
C THR A 131 -18.15 -19.54 -1.61
N THR A 132 -18.84 -19.63 -2.75
CA THR A 132 -19.04 -18.49 -3.68
C THR A 132 -20.09 -17.52 -3.14
N SER A 133 -20.57 -17.77 -1.93
CA SER A 133 -21.54 -16.94 -1.23
C SER A 133 -20.90 -15.62 -0.82
N CYS A 134 -21.58 -14.51 -1.13
CA CYS A 134 -21.24 -13.18 -0.65
C CYS A 134 -22.01 -12.83 0.62
N SER A 135 -22.40 -13.83 1.43
CA SER A 135 -23.00 -13.57 2.73
C SER A 135 -22.07 -12.75 3.63
N ALA A 136 -22.63 -11.98 4.54
CA ALA A 136 -21.84 -11.18 5.48
C ALA A 136 -20.85 -12.04 6.28
N THR A 137 -21.27 -13.23 6.73
CA THR A 137 -20.43 -14.17 7.48
C THR A 137 -19.29 -14.70 6.62
N ASP A 138 -19.53 -15.07 5.35
CA ASP A 138 -18.47 -15.55 4.47
C ASP A 138 -17.45 -14.46 4.13
N ARG A 139 -17.91 -13.21 3.92
CA ARG A 139 -17.02 -12.06 3.71
C ARG A 139 -16.15 -11.81 4.94
N LYS A 140 -16.73 -11.85 6.14
CA LYS A 140 -16.02 -11.67 7.41
C LYS A 140 -14.99 -12.78 7.66
N ASN A 141 -15.34 -14.05 7.41
CA ASN A 141 -14.42 -15.17 7.54
C ASN A 141 -13.22 -15.05 6.59
N TRP A 142 -13.48 -14.68 5.33
CA TRP A 142 -12.43 -14.44 4.35
C TRP A 142 -11.48 -13.31 4.78
N VAL A 143 -12.00 -12.21 5.32
CA VAL A 143 -11.18 -11.10 5.85
C VAL A 143 -10.28 -11.58 6.99
N VAL A 144 -10.80 -12.34 7.95
CA VAL A 144 -9.99 -12.90 9.05
C VAL A 144 -8.85 -13.77 8.51
N GLN A 145 -9.14 -14.63 7.52
CA GLN A 145 -8.12 -15.47 6.88
C GLN A 145 -7.03 -14.62 6.22
N GLN A 146 -7.41 -13.60 5.42
CA GLN A 146 -6.44 -12.74 4.74
C GLN A 146 -5.59 -11.95 5.74
N LEU A 147 -6.17 -11.42 6.82
CA LEU A 147 -5.42 -10.70 7.85
C LEU A 147 -4.41 -11.63 8.56
N ARG A 148 -4.80 -12.83 8.95
CA ARG A 148 -3.87 -13.79 9.57
C ARG A 148 -2.72 -14.15 8.64
N GLU A 149 -2.98 -14.25 7.35
CA GLU A 149 -1.98 -14.65 6.36
C GLU A 149 -1.02 -13.51 6.00
N TRP A 150 -1.52 -12.25 5.87
CA TRP A 150 -0.76 -11.17 5.23
C TRP A 150 -0.44 -9.97 6.12
N TYR A 151 -1.14 -9.78 7.23
CA TYR A 151 -0.98 -8.59 8.06
C TYR A 151 0.46 -8.43 8.56
N LEU A 152 1.00 -7.22 8.46
CA LEU A 152 2.39 -6.90 8.78
C LEU A 152 2.71 -7.14 10.27
N TYR A 153 1.73 -6.98 11.17
CA TYR A 153 1.87 -7.09 12.62
C TYR A 153 1.01 -8.22 13.17
N PRO A 154 1.26 -9.50 12.78
CA PRO A 154 0.40 -10.63 13.16
C PRO A 154 0.28 -10.83 14.67
N GLU A 155 1.30 -10.43 15.42
CA GLU A 155 1.33 -10.48 16.90
C GLU A 155 0.31 -9.57 17.58
N THR A 156 -0.22 -8.58 16.83
CA THR A 156 -1.25 -7.65 17.33
C THR A 156 -2.67 -8.12 17.05
N LEU A 157 -2.84 -9.15 16.22
CA LEU A 157 -4.16 -9.72 15.91
C LEU A 157 -4.68 -10.55 17.09
N PRO A 158 -6.00 -10.49 17.38
CA PRO A 158 -6.60 -11.34 18.41
C PRO A 158 -6.44 -12.83 18.05
N ALA A 159 -6.11 -13.67 19.05
CA ALA A 159 -5.93 -15.11 18.86
C ALA A 159 -7.22 -15.77 18.32
N THR A 160 -8.37 -15.39 18.88
CA THR A 160 -9.70 -15.88 18.48
C THR A 160 -10.62 -14.72 18.16
N VAL A 161 -11.55 -14.94 17.25
CA VAL A 161 -12.63 -13.98 16.91
C VAL A 161 -13.86 -14.77 16.50
N ASN A 162 -15.02 -14.41 17.06
CA ASN A 162 -16.32 -14.83 16.54
C ASN A 162 -16.82 -13.74 15.57
N VAL A 163 -16.88 -14.06 14.29
CA VAL A 163 -17.22 -13.08 13.25
C VAL A 163 -18.68 -12.61 13.33
N ASP A 164 -19.55 -13.37 13.99
CA ASP A 164 -20.97 -13.02 14.12
C ASP A 164 -21.22 -11.92 15.16
N ASP A 165 -20.23 -11.60 16.01
CA ASP A 165 -20.30 -10.50 16.97
C ASP A 165 -20.22 -9.11 16.30
N TYR A 166 -19.90 -9.05 14.99
CA TYR A 166 -19.70 -7.80 14.24
C TYR A 166 -20.78 -7.61 13.18
N ALA A 167 -21.45 -6.47 13.20
CA ALA A 167 -22.53 -6.16 12.25
C ALA A 167 -22.01 -6.03 10.79
N THR A 168 -20.81 -5.47 10.61
CA THR A 168 -20.23 -5.19 9.29
C THR A 168 -18.79 -5.75 9.20
N VAL A 169 -18.29 -5.86 7.94
CA VAL A 169 -16.89 -6.21 7.68
C VAL A 169 -15.95 -5.13 8.23
N ASP A 170 -16.32 -3.84 8.11
CA ASP A 170 -15.50 -2.73 8.63
C ASP A 170 -15.39 -2.76 10.16
N ALA A 171 -16.49 -3.09 10.85
CA ALA A 171 -16.48 -3.27 12.31
C ALA A 171 -15.54 -4.41 12.73
N LEU A 172 -15.54 -5.53 11.99
CA LEU A 172 -14.61 -6.64 12.20
C LEU A 172 -13.16 -6.23 11.95
N ILE A 173 -12.86 -5.57 10.83
CA ILE A 173 -11.50 -5.06 10.54
C ILE A 173 -11.04 -4.12 11.67
N SER A 174 -11.94 -3.23 12.10
CA SER A 174 -11.67 -2.30 13.20
C SER A 174 -11.31 -3.01 14.51
N PHE A 175 -11.98 -4.11 14.83
CA PHE A 175 -11.62 -4.93 15.98
C PHE A 175 -10.28 -5.66 15.76
N MET A 176 -10.12 -6.33 14.64
CA MET A 176 -8.92 -7.13 14.33
C MET A 176 -7.63 -6.29 14.40
N THR A 177 -7.68 -5.02 13.97
CA THR A 177 -6.52 -4.12 13.92
C THR A 177 -6.42 -3.18 15.13
N ALA A 178 -7.30 -3.29 16.12
CA ALA A 178 -7.40 -2.36 17.26
C ALA A 178 -6.09 -2.20 18.04
N THR A 179 -5.38 -3.30 18.32
CA THR A 179 -4.11 -3.28 19.05
C THR A 179 -3.02 -2.55 18.26
N ALA A 180 -2.89 -2.83 16.96
CA ALA A 180 -1.94 -2.13 16.10
C ALA A 180 -2.27 -0.63 15.98
N ARG A 181 -3.57 -0.26 15.95
CA ARG A 181 -4.00 1.14 15.98
C ARG A 181 -3.62 1.84 17.29
N ALA A 182 -3.87 1.19 18.41
CA ALA A 182 -3.48 1.74 19.73
C ALA A 182 -1.97 1.99 19.84
N GLN A 183 -1.16 1.20 19.09
CA GLN A 183 0.29 1.36 19.00
C GLN A 183 0.72 2.36 17.90
N GLY A 184 -0.21 3.01 17.18
CA GLY A 184 0.07 3.92 16.07
C GLY A 184 0.61 3.24 14.80
N LYS A 185 0.63 1.90 14.74
CA LYS A 185 1.18 1.10 13.62
C LYS A 185 0.22 1.02 12.42
N ASP A 186 -1.08 0.82 12.68
CA ASP A 186 -2.13 0.80 11.66
C ASP A 186 -3.16 1.90 11.96
N ARG A 187 -3.06 3.02 11.27
CA ARG A 187 -3.96 4.16 11.44
C ARG A 187 -5.14 4.11 10.46
N ASN A 188 -5.91 2.99 10.48
CA ASN A 188 -6.97 2.63 9.54
C ASN A 188 -6.46 2.43 8.10
N PHE A 189 -5.23 1.92 7.96
CA PHE A 189 -4.67 1.57 6.65
C PHE A 189 -5.25 0.27 6.10
N THR A 190 -5.77 -0.60 6.96
CA THR A 190 -6.42 -1.85 6.55
C THR A 190 -7.93 -1.61 6.43
N TYR A 191 -8.49 -1.86 5.22
CA TYR A 191 -9.91 -1.61 4.91
C TYR A 191 -10.39 -2.49 3.74
N ILE A 192 -11.71 -2.56 3.56
CA ILE A 192 -12.36 -3.20 2.41
C ILE A 192 -12.99 -2.15 1.50
N THR A 193 -12.98 -2.40 0.19
CA THR A 193 -13.54 -1.53 -0.85
C THR A 193 -14.02 -2.35 -2.04
N SER A 194 -14.70 -1.72 -3.01
CA SER A 194 -15.08 -2.32 -4.29
C SER A 194 -13.87 -2.45 -5.21
N ILE A 195 -13.70 -3.61 -5.84
CA ILE A 195 -12.69 -3.84 -6.89
C ILE A 195 -12.96 -2.91 -8.09
N ALA A 196 -14.21 -2.81 -8.50
CA ALA A 196 -14.61 -2.01 -9.66
C ALA A 196 -14.33 -0.52 -9.43
N GLU A 197 -14.75 0.03 -8.28
CA GLU A 197 -14.54 1.44 -7.93
C GLU A 197 -13.05 1.78 -7.85
N GLU A 198 -12.28 0.95 -7.14
CA GLU A 198 -10.85 1.22 -6.96
C GLU A 198 -10.06 1.08 -8.26
N ASN A 199 -10.40 0.10 -9.11
CA ASN A 199 -9.78 -0.04 -10.43
C ASN A 199 -10.10 1.16 -11.33
N ALA A 200 -11.34 1.66 -11.33
CA ALA A 200 -11.72 2.85 -12.07
C ALA A 200 -10.89 4.07 -11.64
N PHE A 201 -10.73 4.26 -10.33
CA PHE A 201 -9.90 5.34 -9.81
C PHE A 201 -8.42 5.19 -10.18
N PHE A 202 -7.78 4.05 -9.88
CA PHE A 202 -6.33 3.88 -10.12
C PHE A 202 -5.95 3.84 -11.61
N ASN A 203 -6.85 3.40 -12.49
CA ASN A 203 -6.57 3.33 -13.92
C ASN A 203 -6.78 4.67 -14.64
N SER A 204 -7.84 5.41 -14.29
CA SER A 204 -8.29 6.57 -15.06
C SER A 204 -8.63 7.80 -14.21
N GLY A 205 -8.47 7.74 -12.88
CA GLY A 205 -8.88 8.82 -11.99
C GLY A 205 -10.40 8.97 -11.86
N ALA A 206 -11.19 7.99 -12.31
CA ALA A 206 -12.64 8.08 -12.30
C ALA A 206 -13.19 8.16 -10.87
N THR A 207 -14.05 9.12 -10.63
CA THR A 207 -14.74 9.37 -9.36
C THR A 207 -16.01 10.16 -9.58
N ALA A 208 -16.83 10.32 -8.54
CA ALA A 208 -18.02 11.16 -8.57
C ALA A 208 -17.98 12.21 -7.47
N GLY A 209 -18.49 13.41 -7.74
CA GLY A 209 -18.50 14.49 -6.75
C GLY A 209 -18.75 15.86 -7.36
N PHE A 210 -18.55 16.89 -6.55
CA PHE A 210 -18.46 18.29 -7.03
C PHE A 210 -17.14 18.56 -7.74
N GLY A 211 -16.10 17.78 -7.42
CA GLY A 211 -14.75 18.00 -7.91
C GLY A 211 -14.04 19.16 -7.21
N ILE A 212 -14.13 19.21 -5.90
CA ILE A 212 -13.42 20.17 -5.04
C ILE A 212 -12.71 19.44 -3.92
N ARG A 213 -11.68 20.10 -3.40
CA ARG A 213 -10.96 19.66 -2.21
C ARG A 213 -11.26 20.65 -1.08
N LEU A 214 -11.75 20.12 0.04
CA LEU A 214 -12.19 20.91 1.18
C LEU A 214 -11.33 20.64 2.41
N PHE A 215 -10.86 21.72 3.02
CA PHE A 215 -10.13 21.70 4.28
C PHE A 215 -10.79 22.65 5.28
N SER A 216 -10.83 22.24 6.54
CA SER A 216 -11.45 23.00 7.62
C SER A 216 -10.41 23.53 8.60
N ASP A 217 -10.61 24.79 9.02
CA ASP A 217 -10.15 25.31 10.29
C ASP A 217 -11.30 25.12 11.29
N THR A 218 -11.23 24.09 12.11
CA THR A 218 -12.32 23.77 13.05
C THR A 218 -12.37 24.74 14.22
N ALA A 219 -11.25 25.38 14.58
CA ALA A 219 -11.20 26.39 15.64
C ALA A 219 -11.90 27.68 15.20
N ALA A 220 -11.64 28.13 13.98
CA ALA A 220 -12.30 29.28 13.38
C ALA A 220 -13.68 28.92 12.77
N ARG A 221 -14.05 27.64 12.70
CA ARG A 221 -15.30 27.12 12.08
C ARG A 221 -15.44 27.53 10.62
N ARG A 222 -14.37 27.44 9.86
CA ARG A 222 -14.29 27.82 8.45
C ARG A 222 -13.93 26.62 7.59
N VAL A 223 -14.37 26.63 6.32
CA VAL A 223 -14.03 25.61 5.33
C VAL A 223 -13.57 26.28 4.05
N PHE A 224 -12.38 25.90 3.60
CA PHE A 224 -11.73 26.47 2.42
C PHE A 224 -11.73 25.48 1.26
N ILE A 225 -11.92 25.99 0.05
CA ILE A 225 -11.68 25.28 -1.19
C ILE A 225 -10.18 25.39 -1.51
N THR A 226 -9.42 24.33 -1.23
CA THR A 226 -7.97 24.33 -1.47
C THR A 226 -7.63 23.97 -2.91
N GLU A 227 -8.57 23.36 -3.64
CA GLU A 227 -8.42 22.98 -5.03
C GLU A 227 -9.79 22.71 -5.67
N ALA A 228 -9.95 23.02 -6.97
CA ALA A 228 -11.04 22.56 -7.81
C ALA A 228 -10.47 21.87 -9.07
N PHE A 229 -11.09 20.73 -9.44
CA PHE A 229 -10.56 19.85 -10.47
C PHE A 229 -11.13 20.18 -11.84
N GLU A 230 -10.28 20.04 -12.86
CA GLU A 230 -10.68 20.17 -14.25
C GLU A 230 -11.77 19.13 -14.60
N ASN A 231 -12.65 19.50 -15.52
CA ASN A 231 -13.76 18.67 -16.00
C ASN A 231 -14.82 18.34 -14.93
N ALA A 232 -14.74 18.95 -13.74
CA ALA A 232 -15.67 18.72 -12.65
C ALA A 232 -16.70 19.87 -12.50
N PRO A 233 -17.87 19.59 -11.90
CA PRO A 233 -18.97 20.54 -11.84
C PRO A 233 -18.64 21.87 -11.15
N ALA A 234 -17.91 21.84 -10.05
CA ALA A 234 -17.64 23.04 -9.25
C ALA A 234 -16.75 24.04 -9.98
N LEU A 235 -15.67 23.59 -10.64
CA LEU A 235 -14.83 24.46 -11.44
C LEU A 235 -15.61 25.07 -12.60
N THR A 236 -16.46 24.29 -13.26
CA THR A 236 -17.35 24.78 -14.34
C THR A 236 -18.33 25.84 -13.82
N ALA A 237 -18.79 25.72 -12.58
CA ALA A 237 -19.63 26.71 -11.92
C ALA A 237 -18.86 27.95 -11.39
N GLY A 238 -17.54 27.99 -11.58
CA GLY A 238 -16.69 29.10 -11.16
C GLY A 238 -16.23 29.04 -9.71
N ILE A 239 -16.30 27.88 -9.05
CA ILE A 239 -15.69 27.63 -7.75
C ILE A 239 -14.25 27.18 -7.97
N ASP A 240 -13.29 27.80 -7.30
CA ASP A 240 -11.88 27.42 -7.38
C ASP A 240 -11.15 27.67 -6.04
N ARG A 241 -9.87 27.30 -5.97
CA ARG A 241 -8.97 27.72 -4.89
C ARG A 241 -9.10 29.24 -4.72
N ARG A 242 -9.08 29.73 -3.48
CA ARG A 242 -9.36 31.09 -3.01
C ARG A 242 -10.82 31.34 -2.63
N ASP A 243 -11.74 30.40 -2.90
CA ASP A 243 -13.10 30.45 -2.37
C ASP A 243 -13.17 29.79 -0.99
N GLU A 244 -14.02 30.33 -0.11
CA GLU A 244 -14.41 29.76 1.17
C GLU A 244 -15.84 29.24 1.07
N LEU A 245 -16.11 28.05 1.59
CA LEU A 245 -17.46 27.51 1.69
C LEU A 245 -18.16 28.08 2.92
N LEU A 246 -19.13 28.95 2.72
CA LEU A 246 -19.87 29.60 3.80
C LEU A 246 -21.14 28.86 4.22
N GLY A 247 -21.73 28.06 3.34
CA GLY A 247 -22.96 27.36 3.66
C GLY A 247 -23.33 26.27 2.65
N VAL A 248 -24.14 25.31 3.11
CA VAL A 248 -24.63 24.17 2.32
C VAL A 248 -26.12 23.98 2.55
N GLY A 249 -26.88 23.77 1.48
CA GLY A 249 -28.30 23.46 1.54
C GLY A 249 -28.76 22.58 0.37
N THR A 250 -29.97 22.05 0.43
CA THR A 250 -30.63 21.39 -0.72
C THR A 250 -31.40 22.39 -1.59
N THR A 251 -31.72 23.55 -1.03
CA THR A 251 -32.31 24.73 -1.71
C THR A 251 -31.71 25.98 -1.13
N THR A 252 -31.87 27.14 -1.80
CA THR A 252 -31.43 28.43 -1.27
C THR A 252 -32.11 28.82 0.05
N ALA A 253 -33.36 28.35 0.27
CA ALA A 253 -34.12 28.67 1.47
C ALA A 253 -33.65 27.89 2.72
N ASN A 254 -32.95 26.76 2.55
CA ASN A 254 -32.50 25.94 3.66
C ASN A 254 -30.97 25.83 3.78
N ILE A 255 -30.24 26.81 3.28
CA ILE A 255 -28.81 26.87 3.47
C ILE A 255 -28.50 27.03 4.96
N ARG A 256 -27.72 26.10 5.50
CA ARG A 256 -27.15 26.21 6.84
C ARG A 256 -25.73 26.76 6.73
N SER A 257 -25.36 27.67 7.62
CA SER A 257 -23.99 28.19 7.62
C SER A 257 -23.00 27.08 8.04
N VAL A 258 -21.81 27.07 7.43
CA VAL A 258 -20.73 26.15 7.81
C VAL A 258 -20.36 26.32 9.29
N SER A 259 -20.31 27.59 9.77
CA SER A 259 -20.00 27.87 11.18
C SER A 259 -21.01 27.25 12.14
N ASP A 260 -22.33 27.31 11.82
CA ASP A 260 -23.37 26.71 12.66
C ASP A 260 -23.34 25.17 12.59
N ILE A 261 -23.08 24.61 11.41
CA ILE A 261 -22.92 23.15 11.25
C ILE A 261 -21.74 22.65 12.09
N ILE A 262 -20.57 23.29 11.99
CA ILE A 262 -19.40 22.89 12.76
C ILE A 262 -19.63 23.05 14.27
N ALA A 263 -20.33 24.13 14.69
CA ALA A 263 -20.65 24.35 16.09
C ALA A 263 -21.56 23.25 16.68
N ALA A 264 -22.52 22.77 15.90
CA ALA A 264 -23.51 21.79 16.36
C ALA A 264 -23.05 20.33 16.16
N GLU A 265 -22.36 20.03 15.06
CA GLU A 265 -22.14 18.65 14.58
C GLU A 265 -20.63 18.36 14.31
N GLY A 266 -19.76 19.36 14.47
CA GLY A 266 -18.34 19.24 14.10
C GLY A 266 -18.12 19.22 12.59
N ALA A 267 -16.88 18.94 12.16
CA ALA A 267 -16.53 18.87 10.74
C ALA A 267 -17.32 17.80 9.96
N SER A 268 -17.69 16.70 10.61
CA SER A 268 -18.54 15.64 10.03
C SER A 268 -19.94 16.14 9.63
N GLY A 269 -20.47 17.13 10.33
CA GLY A 269 -21.74 17.76 9.93
C GLY A 269 -21.67 18.40 8.55
N VAL A 270 -20.53 18.98 8.18
CA VAL A 270 -20.32 19.56 6.84
C VAL A 270 -20.28 18.46 5.78
N THR A 271 -19.54 17.35 6.04
CA THR A 271 -19.50 16.21 5.10
C THR A 271 -20.88 15.60 4.89
N ASN A 272 -21.69 15.50 5.94
CA ASN A 272 -23.07 15.00 5.88
C ASN A 272 -23.97 15.97 5.08
N ALA A 273 -23.84 17.29 5.28
CA ALA A 273 -24.60 18.30 4.52
C ALA A 273 -24.28 18.26 3.02
N LEU A 274 -23.03 17.98 2.64
CA LEU A 274 -22.60 17.80 1.24
C LEU A 274 -23.24 16.57 0.58
N GLY A 275 -23.72 15.60 1.37
CA GLY A 275 -24.40 14.38 0.91
C GLY A 275 -23.47 13.38 0.21
N PRO A 276 -24.02 12.23 -0.23
CA PRO A 276 -23.24 11.15 -0.82
C PRO A 276 -22.54 11.57 -2.11
N ASN A 277 -21.39 10.95 -2.41
CA ASN A 277 -20.63 11.19 -3.66
C ASN A 277 -21.24 10.36 -4.82
N THR A 278 -22.52 10.61 -5.10
CA THR A 278 -23.26 9.96 -6.18
C THR A 278 -23.65 11.00 -7.21
N ALA A 279 -23.42 10.72 -8.49
CA ALA A 279 -23.84 11.57 -9.60
C ALA A 279 -25.34 11.90 -9.50
N GLY A 280 -25.71 13.16 -9.78
CA GLY A 280 -27.08 13.68 -9.63
C GLY A 280 -27.41 14.24 -8.24
N THR A 281 -26.59 13.98 -7.20
CA THR A 281 -26.78 14.60 -5.88
C THR A 281 -26.59 16.12 -5.98
N THR A 282 -27.66 16.88 -5.80
CA THR A 282 -27.65 18.34 -5.95
C THR A 282 -27.56 19.03 -4.60
N ARG A 283 -26.75 20.11 -4.52
CA ARG A 283 -26.66 21.02 -3.37
C ARG A 283 -26.57 22.47 -3.84
N VAL A 284 -27.01 23.36 -2.97
CA VAL A 284 -26.70 24.79 -3.07
C VAL A 284 -25.49 25.04 -2.17
N LEU A 285 -24.41 25.50 -2.79
CA LEU A 285 -23.18 25.89 -2.10
C LEU A 285 -23.10 27.42 -2.05
N ARG A 286 -23.06 27.99 -0.86
CA ARG A 286 -22.74 29.40 -0.67
C ARG A 286 -21.24 29.52 -0.52
N VAL A 287 -20.61 30.23 -1.43
CA VAL A 287 -19.15 30.44 -1.44
C VAL A 287 -18.82 31.90 -1.46
N SER A 288 -17.66 32.28 -0.92
CA SER A 288 -17.11 33.63 -0.98
C SER A 288 -15.66 33.61 -1.37
N GLY A 289 -15.28 34.46 -2.32
CA GLY A 289 -13.92 34.56 -2.83
C GLY A 289 -13.71 35.82 -3.66
N PRO A 290 -12.76 35.85 -4.58
CA PRO A 290 -12.45 37.03 -5.39
C PRO A 290 -13.65 37.59 -6.18
N SER A 291 -14.62 36.73 -6.51
CA SER A 291 -15.85 37.08 -7.23
C SER A 291 -17.01 37.48 -6.29
N GLY A 292 -16.73 37.68 -4.99
CA GLY A 292 -17.75 37.96 -3.97
C GLY A 292 -18.49 36.71 -3.48
N THR A 293 -19.55 36.94 -2.70
CA THR A 293 -20.41 35.86 -2.17
C THR A 293 -21.46 35.44 -3.20
N ARG A 294 -21.60 34.13 -3.42
CA ARG A 294 -22.48 33.55 -4.44
C ARG A 294 -23.15 32.27 -3.91
N ASP A 295 -24.43 32.08 -4.28
CA ASP A 295 -25.16 30.85 -4.07
C ASP A 295 -25.22 30.10 -5.40
N LEU A 296 -24.61 28.91 -5.44
CA LEU A 296 -24.46 28.11 -6.66
C LEU A 296 -25.15 26.75 -6.47
N THR A 297 -26.12 26.45 -7.33
CA THR A 297 -26.77 25.12 -7.35
C THR A 297 -25.95 24.20 -8.24
N ILE A 298 -25.35 23.17 -7.65
CA ILE A 298 -24.45 22.25 -8.33
C ILE A 298 -24.90 20.82 -8.10
N ALA A 299 -25.01 20.05 -9.18
CA ALA A 299 -25.18 18.60 -9.13
C ALA A 299 -23.81 17.92 -9.17
N LYS A 300 -23.58 16.95 -8.30
CA LYS A 300 -22.42 16.04 -8.40
C LYS A 300 -22.49 15.27 -9.72
N ALA A 301 -21.35 15.02 -10.34
CA ALA A 301 -21.24 14.27 -11.59
C ALA A 301 -20.05 13.30 -11.53
N ASP A 302 -20.05 12.34 -12.42
CA ASP A 302 -18.87 11.54 -12.71
C ASP A 302 -17.84 12.40 -13.47
N TYR A 303 -16.58 12.29 -13.08
CA TYR A 303 -15.47 12.94 -13.76
C TYR A 303 -14.18 12.14 -13.55
N SER A 304 -13.14 12.44 -14.33
CA SER A 304 -11.81 11.86 -14.14
C SER A 304 -10.85 12.91 -13.60
N ILE A 305 -10.10 12.54 -12.58
CA ILE A 305 -9.07 13.39 -11.98
C ILE A 305 -7.84 13.37 -12.88
N GLU A 306 -7.38 14.56 -13.30
CA GLU A 306 -6.06 14.74 -13.91
C GLU A 306 -5.00 14.76 -12.81
N PRO A 307 -4.14 13.72 -12.69
CA PRO A 307 -3.19 13.63 -11.56
C PRO A 307 -2.14 14.74 -11.57
N VAL A 308 -1.80 15.24 -12.76
CA VAL A 308 -0.97 16.43 -12.99
C VAL A 308 -1.83 17.45 -13.70
N SER A 309 -2.17 18.54 -13.00
CA SER A 309 -3.07 19.57 -13.52
C SER A 309 -2.55 20.19 -14.82
N PRO A 310 -3.38 20.31 -15.87
CA PRO A 310 -3.00 21.07 -17.06
C PRO A 310 -2.91 22.59 -16.81
N ARG A 311 -3.49 23.10 -15.70
CA ARG A 311 -3.46 24.52 -15.35
C ARG A 311 -2.16 24.95 -14.65
N TYR A 312 -1.59 24.08 -13.80
CA TYR A 312 -0.43 24.43 -12.95
C TYR A 312 0.45 23.22 -12.60
N GLY A 313 0.16 22.03 -13.12
CA GLY A 313 0.81 20.80 -12.69
C GLY A 313 2.28 20.68 -13.11
N GLY A 314 2.72 21.34 -14.19
CA GLY A 314 4.11 21.39 -14.63
C GLY A 314 4.49 22.77 -15.15
N VAL A 315 5.36 23.49 -14.42
CA VAL A 315 5.74 24.87 -14.73
C VAL A 315 7.26 25.05 -14.57
N ILE A 316 7.89 25.86 -15.44
CA ILE A 316 9.25 26.34 -15.25
C ILE A 316 9.16 27.75 -14.66
N LEU A 317 9.46 27.83 -13.37
CA LEU A 317 9.49 29.10 -12.65
C LEU A 317 10.81 29.83 -12.91
N GLN A 318 10.75 31.16 -13.02
CA GLN A 318 11.92 32.02 -13.17
C GLN A 318 12.22 32.72 -11.85
N ASP A 319 13.47 32.65 -11.37
CA ASP A 319 13.97 33.37 -10.20
C ASP A 319 15.28 34.07 -10.59
N GLY A 320 15.19 35.27 -11.10
CA GLY A 320 16.28 35.95 -11.78
C GLY A 320 16.70 35.19 -13.05
N THR A 321 17.95 34.72 -13.11
CA THR A 321 18.47 33.90 -14.19
C THR A 321 18.26 32.40 -13.98
N ARG A 322 17.78 31.98 -12.80
CA ARG A 322 17.60 30.57 -12.43
C ARG A 322 16.29 30.04 -12.99
N LYS A 323 16.32 28.84 -13.53
CA LYS A 323 15.15 28.07 -13.94
C LYS A 323 14.88 26.98 -12.92
N VAL A 324 13.71 27.00 -12.31
CA VAL A 324 13.27 26.01 -11.32
C VAL A 324 12.10 25.24 -11.90
N GLY A 325 12.21 23.93 -12.00
CA GLY A 325 11.09 23.08 -12.38
C GLY A 325 10.13 22.93 -11.20
N TYR A 326 8.86 23.19 -11.43
CA TYR A 326 7.79 22.93 -10.47
C TYR A 326 6.87 21.86 -11.02
N ILE A 327 6.63 20.81 -10.25
CA ILE A 327 5.68 19.74 -10.57
C ILE A 327 4.74 19.51 -9.38
N ASN A 328 3.42 19.62 -9.62
CA ASN A 328 2.40 19.22 -8.65
C ASN A 328 1.80 17.89 -9.07
N LEU A 329 1.87 16.91 -8.19
CA LEU A 329 1.24 15.61 -8.36
C LEU A 329 0.16 15.40 -7.29
N ARG A 330 -1.09 15.28 -7.71
CA ARG A 330 -2.28 15.17 -6.85
C ARG A 330 -2.44 13.81 -6.19
N THR A 331 -2.06 12.75 -6.93
CA THR A 331 -2.18 11.35 -6.51
C THR A 331 -1.35 10.45 -7.43
N PHE A 332 -0.91 9.30 -6.92
CA PHE A 332 -0.10 8.32 -7.66
C PHE A 332 -1.01 7.26 -8.32
N ILE A 333 -1.58 7.58 -9.48
CA ILE A 333 -2.41 6.68 -10.28
C ILE A 333 -1.79 6.46 -11.67
N SER A 334 -2.20 5.41 -12.38
CA SER A 334 -1.56 5.00 -13.65
C SER A 334 -1.61 6.06 -14.73
N SER A 335 -2.69 6.85 -14.78
CA SER A 335 -2.84 7.96 -15.74
C SER A 335 -1.85 9.11 -15.53
N ALA A 336 -1.18 9.19 -14.36
CA ALA A 336 -0.12 10.17 -14.13
C ALA A 336 1.14 9.92 -14.99
N ASN A 337 1.42 8.65 -15.34
CA ASN A 337 2.71 8.26 -15.88
C ASN A 337 3.07 8.98 -17.19
N ALA A 338 2.13 9.10 -18.12
CA ALA A 338 2.35 9.78 -19.40
C ALA A 338 2.61 11.28 -19.17
N ARG A 339 1.78 11.92 -18.33
CA ARG A 339 1.90 13.36 -18.08
C ARG A 339 3.16 13.72 -17.31
N LEU A 340 3.58 12.89 -16.34
CA LEU A 340 4.86 13.05 -15.66
C LEU A 340 6.02 13.04 -16.65
N ARG A 341 6.06 12.08 -17.59
CA ARG A 341 7.08 12.01 -18.64
C ARG A 341 7.13 13.27 -19.50
N GLU A 342 5.97 13.78 -19.92
CA GLU A 342 5.88 15.02 -20.71
C GLU A 342 6.47 16.21 -19.95
N GLU A 343 6.10 16.41 -18.68
CA GLU A 343 6.56 17.55 -17.90
C GLU A 343 8.07 17.44 -17.58
N PHE A 344 8.56 16.25 -17.24
CA PHE A 344 9.98 16.03 -17.01
C PHE A 344 10.82 16.20 -18.29
N LEU A 345 10.31 15.81 -19.46
CA LEU A 345 10.96 16.10 -20.74
C LEU A 345 11.08 17.60 -21.00
N LYS A 346 10.05 18.40 -20.66
CA LYS A 346 10.13 19.89 -20.73
C LYS A 346 11.23 20.43 -19.81
N PHE A 347 11.30 19.94 -18.57
CA PHE A 347 12.33 20.36 -17.61
C PHE A 347 13.73 20.01 -18.11
N ARG A 348 13.93 18.79 -18.59
CA ARG A 348 15.20 18.35 -19.15
C ARG A 348 15.62 19.21 -20.35
N ASN A 349 14.73 19.44 -21.31
CA ASN A 349 15.01 20.25 -22.50
C ASN A 349 15.32 21.72 -22.15
N ALA A 350 14.76 22.23 -21.06
CA ALA A 350 15.03 23.57 -20.56
C ALA A 350 16.32 23.67 -19.72
N GLY A 351 17.01 22.54 -19.45
CA GLY A 351 18.22 22.47 -18.63
C GLY A 351 17.95 22.72 -17.15
N VAL A 352 16.78 22.32 -16.63
CA VAL A 352 16.43 22.47 -15.22
C VAL A 352 17.31 21.56 -14.35
N THR A 353 17.95 22.14 -13.34
CA THR A 353 18.78 21.44 -12.34
C THR A 353 18.31 21.61 -10.91
N GLU A 354 17.23 22.34 -10.67
CA GLU A 354 16.61 22.54 -9.38
C GLU A 354 15.11 22.30 -9.52
N VAL A 355 14.54 21.41 -8.68
CA VAL A 355 13.15 20.98 -8.84
C VAL A 355 12.39 21.14 -7.54
N ILE A 356 11.20 21.71 -7.63
CA ILE A 356 10.16 21.71 -6.61
C ILE A 356 9.15 20.63 -6.96
N VAL A 357 8.93 19.70 -6.04
CA VAL A 357 7.91 18.66 -6.15
C VAL A 357 6.83 18.93 -5.12
N ASP A 358 5.64 19.30 -5.56
CA ASP A 358 4.53 19.64 -4.69
C ASP A 358 3.61 18.44 -4.48
N PHE A 359 3.69 17.86 -3.30
CA PHE A 359 2.86 16.75 -2.83
C PHE A 359 1.82 17.19 -1.80
N ARG A 360 1.52 18.49 -1.70
CA ARG A 360 0.41 18.94 -0.85
C ARG A 360 -0.85 18.15 -1.17
N TYR A 361 -1.55 17.70 -0.11
CA TYR A 361 -2.80 16.95 -0.19
C TYR A 361 -2.71 15.58 -0.91
N ASN A 362 -1.53 15.10 -1.26
CA ASN A 362 -1.34 13.82 -1.93
C ASN A 362 -1.20 12.69 -0.89
N GLY A 363 -2.25 11.90 -0.69
CA GLY A 363 -2.28 10.77 0.25
C GLY A 363 -1.49 9.54 -0.19
N GLY A 364 -0.99 9.54 -1.44
CA GLY A 364 -0.21 8.44 -1.99
C GLY A 364 -0.80 7.83 -3.24
N GLY A 365 -0.85 6.49 -3.28
CA GLY A 365 -1.34 5.68 -4.38
C GLY A 365 -0.36 4.57 -4.79
N LEU A 366 -0.21 4.33 -6.09
CA LEU A 366 0.57 3.23 -6.63
C LEU A 366 2.07 3.40 -6.40
N VAL A 367 2.71 2.41 -5.77
CA VAL A 367 4.16 2.34 -5.60
C VAL A 367 4.89 2.45 -6.94
N SER A 368 4.39 1.80 -7.99
CA SER A 368 4.99 1.83 -9.33
C SER A 368 5.04 3.23 -9.95
N THR A 369 4.03 4.07 -9.72
CA THR A 369 4.06 5.49 -10.13
C THR A 369 5.05 6.30 -9.29
N GLY A 370 5.19 5.98 -7.99
CA GLY A 370 6.23 6.55 -7.12
C GLY A 370 7.64 6.17 -7.58
N GLU A 371 7.85 4.93 -8.00
CA GLU A 371 9.10 4.44 -8.57
C GLU A 371 9.45 5.14 -9.89
N LEU A 372 8.45 5.36 -10.77
CA LEU A 372 8.65 6.15 -11.98
C LEU A 372 9.06 7.60 -11.65
N MET A 373 8.41 8.23 -10.66
CA MET A 373 8.80 9.58 -10.20
C MET A 373 10.25 9.60 -9.69
N GLY A 374 10.66 8.55 -8.96
CA GLY A 374 12.03 8.35 -8.53
C GLY A 374 13.00 8.26 -9.71
N ASP A 375 12.68 7.48 -10.72
CA ASP A 375 13.49 7.34 -11.93
C ASP A 375 13.59 8.67 -12.72
N LEU A 376 12.49 9.43 -12.84
CA LEU A 376 12.45 10.72 -13.53
C LEU A 376 13.27 11.82 -12.81
N LEU A 377 13.29 11.81 -11.48
CA LEU A 377 14.12 12.70 -10.66
C LEU A 377 15.58 12.19 -10.52
N GLY A 378 15.82 10.94 -10.86
CA GLY A 378 17.09 10.23 -10.63
C GLY A 378 18.02 10.17 -11.84
N GLY A 379 17.95 11.09 -12.80
CA GLY A 379 18.72 11.01 -14.06
C GLY A 379 20.25 10.92 -13.91
N ASN A 380 20.79 11.32 -12.75
CA ASN A 380 22.20 11.16 -12.41
C ASN A 380 22.49 9.96 -11.47
N ARG A 381 21.51 9.07 -11.26
CA ARG A 381 21.67 7.85 -10.46
C ARG A 381 22.04 6.68 -11.37
N SER A 382 22.88 5.77 -10.87
CA SER A 382 23.23 4.55 -11.59
C SER A 382 22.19 3.45 -11.32
N SER A 383 22.04 2.52 -12.25
CA SER A 383 21.17 1.35 -12.12
C SER A 383 21.58 0.36 -11.00
N GLY A 384 22.74 0.57 -10.36
CA GLY A 384 23.15 -0.17 -9.17
C GLY A 384 22.75 0.50 -7.85
N GLN A 385 22.18 1.71 -7.88
CA GLN A 385 21.75 2.43 -6.68
C GLN A 385 20.29 2.11 -6.35
N ILE A 386 20.03 1.80 -5.08
CA ILE A 386 18.71 1.44 -4.58
C ILE A 386 17.87 2.70 -4.41
N PHE A 387 16.68 2.74 -5.02
CA PHE A 387 15.69 3.78 -4.77
C PHE A 387 14.84 3.46 -3.53
N SER A 388 14.23 2.27 -3.50
CA SER A 388 13.37 1.84 -2.40
C SER A 388 13.41 0.33 -2.20
N GLN A 389 12.96 -0.11 -1.03
CA GLN A 389 12.83 -1.52 -0.68
C GLN A 389 11.45 -1.74 -0.05
N LEU A 390 10.77 -2.82 -0.45
CA LEU A 390 9.55 -3.28 0.19
C LEU A 390 9.90 -4.49 1.05
N THR A 391 9.63 -4.42 2.35
CA THR A 391 9.99 -5.46 3.31
C THR A 391 8.75 -5.98 4.00
N PHE A 392 8.40 -7.22 3.72
CA PHE A 392 7.31 -7.96 4.37
C PHE A 392 7.76 -8.55 5.70
N ARG A 393 6.82 -9.06 6.48
CA ARG A 393 7.13 -9.83 7.69
C ARG A 393 7.98 -11.08 7.36
N PRO A 394 8.74 -11.64 8.33
CA PRO A 394 9.71 -12.73 8.05
C PRO A 394 9.12 -13.92 7.30
N GLU A 395 7.89 -14.35 7.61
CA GLU A 395 7.22 -15.50 6.98
C GLU A 395 6.80 -15.23 5.52
N LYS A 396 6.82 -13.96 5.12
CA LYS A 396 6.52 -13.50 3.76
C LYS A 396 7.73 -12.85 3.09
N SER A 397 8.94 -13.11 3.57
CA SER A 397 10.18 -12.51 3.05
C SER A 397 10.48 -12.82 1.58
N VAL A 398 9.87 -13.86 1.02
CA VAL A 398 9.92 -14.17 -0.43
C VAL A 398 9.28 -13.06 -1.29
N GLU A 399 8.37 -12.27 -0.71
CA GLU A 399 7.72 -11.14 -1.37
C GLU A 399 8.53 -9.83 -1.28
N ASN A 400 9.65 -9.84 -0.56
CA ASN A 400 10.52 -8.66 -0.47
C ASN A 400 11.02 -8.26 -1.85
N SER A 401 11.06 -6.95 -2.10
CA SER A 401 11.57 -6.43 -3.36
C SER A 401 12.47 -5.23 -3.16
N VAL A 402 13.41 -5.07 -4.08
CA VAL A 402 14.34 -3.93 -4.14
C VAL A 402 14.16 -3.25 -5.49
N LYS A 403 13.83 -1.97 -5.46
CA LYS A 403 13.79 -1.12 -6.64
C LYS A 403 15.11 -0.37 -6.77
N TYR A 404 15.80 -0.61 -7.87
CA TYR A 404 16.95 0.18 -8.30
C TYR A 404 16.49 1.30 -9.22
N PHE A 405 17.26 2.40 -9.29
CA PHE A 405 16.99 3.45 -10.27
C PHE A 405 17.10 2.88 -11.69
N ALA A 406 16.17 3.30 -12.55
CA ALA A 406 16.16 2.94 -13.96
C ALA A 406 16.27 4.19 -14.83
N THR A 407 17.11 4.13 -15.86
CA THR A 407 17.28 5.23 -16.80
C THR A 407 15.96 5.52 -17.54
N GLN A 408 15.57 6.78 -17.54
CA GLN A 408 14.41 7.27 -18.30
C GLN A 408 14.88 8.35 -19.28
N PRO A 409 14.40 8.34 -20.52
CA PRO A 409 14.81 9.34 -21.52
C PRO A 409 14.37 10.77 -21.15
N GLU A 410 13.34 10.91 -20.29
CA GLU A 410 12.81 12.19 -19.82
C GLU A 410 13.44 12.67 -18.51
N ALA A 411 14.27 11.85 -17.87
CA ALA A 411 14.80 12.13 -16.54
C ALA A 411 15.63 13.41 -16.48
N VAL A 412 15.50 14.11 -15.36
CA VAL A 412 16.34 15.25 -14.98
C VAL A 412 17.41 14.82 -13.97
N SER A 413 18.48 15.61 -13.89
CA SER A 413 19.60 15.39 -12.95
C SER A 413 19.67 16.56 -11.97
N PRO A 414 18.76 16.64 -11.00
CA PRO A 414 18.72 17.77 -10.10
C PRO A 414 19.94 17.82 -9.18
N THR A 415 20.42 19.03 -8.91
CA THR A 415 21.45 19.33 -7.90
C THR A 415 20.82 19.60 -6.54
N LYS A 416 19.58 20.11 -6.54
CA LYS A 416 18.76 20.35 -5.33
C LYS A 416 17.31 19.96 -5.58
N LEU A 417 16.65 19.47 -4.52
CA LEU A 417 15.24 19.12 -4.48
C LEU A 417 14.53 19.83 -3.33
N ALA A 418 13.38 20.42 -3.59
CA ALA A 418 12.48 20.91 -2.57
C ALA A 418 11.13 20.16 -2.69
N PHE A 419 10.74 19.44 -1.66
CA PHE A 419 9.45 18.77 -1.60
C PHE A 419 8.49 19.59 -0.76
N ILE A 420 7.37 20.03 -1.33
CA ILE A 420 6.31 20.69 -0.57
C ILE A 420 5.36 19.62 -0.05
N GLY A 421 5.17 19.60 1.26
CA GLY A 421 4.32 18.64 1.95
C GLY A 421 3.43 19.26 3.01
N THR A 422 2.40 18.52 3.39
CA THR A 422 1.49 18.81 4.49
C THR A 422 1.19 17.51 5.25
N ARG A 423 0.44 17.59 6.35
CA ARG A 423 -0.02 16.41 7.11
C ARG A 423 -0.90 15.45 6.30
N SER A 424 -1.34 15.86 5.10
CA SER A 424 -2.04 14.99 4.13
C SER A 424 -1.10 14.34 3.12
N THR A 425 0.20 14.67 3.13
CA THR A 425 1.22 14.03 2.29
C THR A 425 1.61 12.68 2.89
N ALA A 426 1.32 11.57 2.21
CA ALA A 426 1.46 10.24 2.80
C ALA A 426 1.95 9.18 1.81
N SER A 427 2.38 8.02 2.32
CA SER A 427 2.59 6.76 1.58
C SER A 427 3.54 6.91 0.38
N ALA A 428 3.08 6.74 -0.87
CA ALA A 428 3.93 6.85 -2.07
C ALA A 428 4.62 8.21 -2.21
N SER A 429 3.99 9.31 -1.73
CA SER A 429 4.64 10.63 -1.66
C SER A 429 5.83 10.61 -0.73
N GLU A 430 5.67 10.00 0.46
CA GLU A 430 6.74 9.88 1.45
C GLU A 430 7.83 8.88 1.01
N LEU A 431 7.44 7.80 0.30
CA LEU A 431 8.39 6.86 -0.31
C LEU A 431 9.33 7.60 -1.28
N VAL A 432 8.78 8.48 -2.14
CA VAL A 432 9.60 9.27 -3.09
C VAL A 432 10.56 10.17 -2.33
N ILE A 433 10.11 10.93 -1.33
CA ILE A 433 10.97 11.82 -0.54
C ILE A 433 12.05 11.01 0.18
N ASN A 434 11.65 9.94 0.90
CA ASN A 434 12.56 9.07 1.66
C ASN A 434 13.62 8.42 0.76
N GLY A 435 13.25 8.01 -0.45
CA GLY A 435 14.16 7.40 -1.42
C GLY A 435 15.34 8.31 -1.80
N PHE A 436 15.15 9.64 -1.76
CA PHE A 436 16.20 10.61 -2.10
C PHE A 436 17.03 11.12 -0.91
N ILE A 437 16.56 10.95 0.34
CA ILE A 437 17.27 11.45 1.54
C ILE A 437 18.75 11.01 1.57
N PRO A 438 19.11 9.72 1.35
CA PRO A 438 20.50 9.29 1.43
C PRO A 438 21.41 9.90 0.36
N TYR A 439 20.82 10.38 -0.74
CA TYR A 439 21.59 10.87 -1.90
C TYR A 439 21.78 12.37 -1.95
N PHE A 440 20.87 13.12 -1.33
CA PHE A 440 20.89 14.59 -1.42
C PHE A 440 21.32 15.27 -0.11
N ASN A 441 21.14 14.62 1.04
CA ASN A 441 21.45 15.20 2.34
C ASN A 441 20.81 16.60 2.50
N THR A 442 21.64 17.64 2.71
CA THR A 442 21.19 19.04 2.84
C THR A 442 20.74 19.69 1.53
N ASN A 443 20.92 19.03 0.39
CA ASN A 443 20.40 19.48 -0.91
C ASN A 443 18.97 19.00 -1.19
N LEU A 444 18.32 18.34 -0.21
CA LEU A 444 16.93 18.00 -0.20
C LEU A 444 16.28 18.64 1.02
N ALA A 445 15.18 19.36 0.83
CA ALA A 445 14.37 19.87 1.93
C ALA A 445 12.91 19.49 1.81
N LEU A 446 12.28 19.30 2.99
CA LEU A 446 10.83 19.31 3.14
C LEU A 446 10.39 20.76 3.43
N ILE A 447 9.45 21.26 2.65
CA ILE A 447 8.90 22.62 2.74
C ILE A 447 7.41 22.53 3.13
N GLY A 448 6.93 23.48 3.92
CA GLY A 448 5.54 23.54 4.34
C GLY A 448 5.33 23.02 5.76
N ASP A 449 4.70 21.88 5.92
CA ASP A 449 4.48 21.24 7.22
C ASP A 449 5.04 19.79 7.18
N ASN A 450 5.01 19.13 8.35
CA ASN A 450 5.38 17.73 8.46
C ASN A 450 4.41 16.83 7.66
N THR A 451 4.92 15.69 7.20
CA THR A 451 4.12 14.72 6.47
C THR A 451 3.32 13.81 7.41
N PHE A 452 2.46 12.97 6.85
CA PHE A 452 1.57 12.10 7.62
C PHE A 452 2.34 11.04 8.44
N GLY A 453 3.38 10.45 7.88
CA GLY A 453 4.14 9.37 8.50
C GLY A 453 3.54 7.98 8.26
N LYS A 454 3.47 7.55 7.00
CA LYS A 454 3.03 6.21 6.59
C LYS A 454 4.16 5.44 5.89
N PRO A 455 5.20 4.95 6.63
CA PRO A 455 6.30 4.16 6.07
C PRO A 455 5.90 2.73 5.74
N VAL A 456 4.63 2.48 5.49
CA VAL A 456 4.05 1.15 5.30
C VAL A 456 3.12 1.13 4.10
N GLY A 457 2.96 -0.04 3.50
CA GLY A 457 2.13 -0.22 2.32
C GLY A 457 1.17 -1.40 2.42
N GLN A 458 0.19 -1.39 1.53
CA GLN A 458 -0.88 -2.37 1.47
C GLN A 458 -0.78 -3.23 0.22
N ILE A 459 -1.16 -4.50 0.35
CA ILE A 459 -1.47 -5.36 -0.78
C ILE A 459 -2.98 -5.44 -0.99
N ALA A 460 -3.39 -5.67 -2.23
CA ALA A 460 -4.78 -5.97 -2.57
C ALA A 460 -5.02 -7.49 -2.46
N ARG A 461 -6.05 -7.87 -1.74
CA ARG A 461 -6.59 -9.24 -1.71
C ARG A 461 -8.00 -9.18 -2.26
N ASP A 462 -8.22 -9.80 -3.41
CA ASP A 462 -9.46 -9.69 -4.15
C ASP A 462 -10.35 -10.92 -3.97
N ARG A 463 -11.64 -10.68 -3.83
CA ARG A 463 -12.72 -11.66 -3.93
C ARG A 463 -13.67 -11.22 -5.03
N ALA A 464 -13.29 -11.50 -6.26
CA ALA A 464 -13.95 -10.98 -7.46
C ALA A 464 -15.46 -11.25 -7.54
N THR A 465 -15.91 -12.42 -7.05
CA THR A 465 -17.33 -12.79 -7.02
C THR A 465 -18.19 -11.87 -6.16
N CYS A 466 -17.59 -11.15 -5.20
CA CYS A 466 -18.30 -10.26 -4.27
C CYS A 466 -17.94 -8.79 -4.50
N ASP A 467 -17.15 -8.48 -5.51
CA ASP A 467 -16.56 -7.16 -5.74
C ASP A 467 -15.80 -6.62 -4.50
N ASP A 468 -15.24 -7.53 -3.69
CA ASP A 468 -14.50 -7.18 -2.48
C ASP A 468 -13.01 -7.11 -2.75
N ARG A 469 -12.39 -5.97 -2.44
CA ARG A 469 -10.95 -5.79 -2.32
C ARG A 469 -10.59 -5.45 -0.88
N LEU A 470 -9.88 -6.34 -0.21
CA LEU A 470 -9.29 -6.05 1.09
C LEU A 470 -7.89 -5.46 0.88
N ARG A 471 -7.68 -4.24 1.32
CA ARG A 471 -6.37 -3.61 1.45
C ARG A 471 -5.76 -4.01 2.79
N VAL A 472 -4.77 -4.90 2.74
CA VAL A 472 -4.07 -5.41 3.93
C VAL A 472 -2.75 -4.69 4.08
N LEU A 473 -2.51 -4.09 5.23
CA LEU A 473 -1.21 -3.56 5.60
C LEU A 473 -0.20 -4.71 5.67
N ALA A 474 0.79 -4.78 4.75
CA ALA A 474 1.60 -5.98 4.55
C ALA A 474 3.12 -5.77 4.54
N PHE A 475 3.61 -4.56 4.25
CA PHE A 475 5.04 -4.29 4.13
C PHE A 475 5.44 -2.92 4.64
N THR A 476 6.73 -2.75 4.97
CA THR A 476 7.35 -1.44 5.20
C THR A 476 8.07 -0.96 3.93
N THR A 477 8.18 0.36 3.77
CA THR A 477 8.95 0.99 2.69
C THR A 477 10.23 1.57 3.26
N ARG A 478 11.39 1.20 2.69
CA ARG A 478 12.72 1.62 3.15
C ARG A 478 13.51 2.27 2.03
N ASN A 479 14.42 3.17 2.38
CA ASN A 479 15.39 3.75 1.45
C ASN A 479 16.69 2.92 1.35
N SER A 480 17.66 3.41 0.59
CA SER A 480 18.96 2.73 0.42
C SER A 480 19.80 2.61 1.70
N ALA A 481 19.51 3.44 2.72
CA ALA A 481 20.10 3.33 4.06
C ALA A 481 19.29 2.39 4.99
N ASN A 482 18.37 1.62 4.44
CA ASN A 482 17.48 0.70 5.15
C ASN A 482 16.60 1.40 6.21
N SER A 483 16.24 2.67 5.99
CA SER A 483 15.45 3.49 6.93
C SER A 483 13.99 3.57 6.53
N ASP A 484 13.11 3.26 7.49
CA ASP A 484 11.65 3.48 7.51
C ASP A 484 11.25 4.36 8.70
N ALA A 485 12.18 5.10 9.29
CA ALA A 485 12.03 5.81 10.55
C ALA A 485 11.28 7.15 10.38
N TYR A 486 10.04 7.11 9.84
CA TYR A 486 9.22 8.31 9.67
C TYR A 486 7.72 8.10 10.00
N PHE A 487 7.42 7.25 10.98
CA PHE A 487 6.04 7.09 11.48
C PHE A 487 5.41 8.37 12.03
N ASN A 488 6.25 9.35 12.41
CA ASN A 488 5.80 10.67 12.85
C ASN A 488 5.94 11.74 11.76
N GLY A 489 6.13 11.34 10.50
CA GLY A 489 6.38 12.22 9.37
C GLY A 489 7.87 12.41 9.05
N LEU A 490 8.15 13.04 7.92
CA LEU A 490 9.51 13.13 7.36
C LEU A 490 10.32 14.31 7.88
N ALA A 491 9.74 15.27 8.63
CA ALA A 491 10.45 16.47 9.05
C ALA A 491 11.71 16.17 9.90
N GLU A 492 11.71 15.07 10.68
CA GLU A 492 12.88 14.62 11.44
C GLU A 492 13.84 13.74 10.61
N ALA A 493 13.33 13.11 9.54
CA ALA A 493 14.14 12.22 8.70
C ALA A 493 15.00 13.00 7.70
N VAL A 494 14.52 14.13 7.18
CA VAL A 494 15.26 15.01 6.26
C VAL A 494 16.33 15.82 7.01
N LYS A 495 17.41 16.19 6.32
CA LYS A 495 18.48 17.04 6.90
C LYS A 495 18.17 18.53 6.83
N ALA A 496 17.20 18.93 6.01
CA ALA A 496 16.73 20.31 5.91
C ALA A 496 15.20 20.31 5.84
N SER A 497 14.57 21.20 6.60
CA SER A 497 13.13 21.46 6.50
C SER A 497 12.88 22.95 6.66
N CYS A 498 11.87 23.48 5.96
CA CYS A 498 11.47 24.86 6.01
C CYS A 498 9.97 24.98 6.23
N ARG A 499 9.57 25.54 7.34
CA ARG A 499 8.16 25.81 7.63
C ARG A 499 7.62 26.89 6.68
N ALA A 500 6.45 26.64 6.09
CA ALA A 500 5.73 27.61 5.26
C ALA A 500 4.22 27.36 5.39
N ALA A 501 3.44 28.42 5.31
CA ALA A 501 1.98 28.33 5.30
C ALA A 501 1.49 27.76 3.95
N ASP A 502 0.36 27.06 3.99
CA ASP A 502 -0.42 26.76 2.78
C ASP A 502 -1.29 27.99 2.47
N ASP A 503 -0.78 28.87 1.63
CA ASP A 503 -1.47 30.10 1.27
C ASP A 503 -2.61 29.83 0.28
N VAL A 504 -3.78 29.50 0.83
CA VAL A 504 -5.00 29.23 0.04
C VAL A 504 -5.53 30.47 -0.70
N THR A 505 -4.98 31.65 -0.44
CA THR A 505 -5.37 32.89 -1.14
C THR A 505 -4.66 33.08 -2.47
N GLN A 506 -3.63 32.24 -2.75
CA GLN A 506 -2.86 32.23 -3.99
C GLN A 506 -3.13 30.96 -4.80
N PRO A 507 -3.11 31.04 -6.15
CA PRO A 507 -3.19 29.84 -7.00
C PRO A 507 -1.99 28.91 -6.79
N LEU A 508 -2.21 27.58 -6.95
CA LEU A 508 -1.13 26.62 -7.07
C LEU A 508 -0.27 26.92 -8.31
N GLY A 509 1.04 26.62 -8.24
CA GLY A 509 2.00 26.90 -9.32
C GLY A 509 2.45 28.38 -9.38
N ASN A 510 1.90 29.28 -8.55
CA ASN A 510 2.32 30.67 -8.49
C ASN A 510 3.57 30.82 -7.61
N ALA A 511 4.63 31.45 -8.15
CA ALA A 511 5.88 31.70 -7.43
C ALA A 511 5.73 32.58 -6.17
N SER A 512 4.62 33.30 -6.03
CA SER A 512 4.30 34.13 -4.86
C SER A 512 3.53 33.41 -3.77
N GLU A 513 3.03 32.17 -4.03
CA GLU A 513 2.39 31.34 -3.01
C GLU A 513 3.44 30.96 -1.95
N ALA A 514 3.07 31.05 -0.68
CA ALA A 514 4.04 31.03 0.42
C ALA A 514 4.93 29.78 0.45
N SER A 515 4.39 28.58 0.27
CA SER A 515 5.19 27.35 0.24
C SER A 515 6.06 27.26 -1.01
N ILE A 516 5.57 27.68 -2.17
CA ILE A 516 6.34 27.71 -3.42
C ILE A 516 7.46 28.75 -3.30
N ARG A 517 7.17 29.95 -2.76
CA ARG A 517 8.19 30.99 -2.50
C ARG A 517 9.26 30.48 -1.55
N GLN A 518 8.89 29.83 -0.45
CA GLN A 518 9.86 29.26 0.50
C GLN A 518 10.71 28.15 -0.15
N ALA A 519 10.14 27.34 -1.03
CA ALA A 519 10.89 26.33 -1.78
C ALA A 519 11.93 27.00 -2.71
N ILE A 520 11.56 28.04 -3.45
CA ILE A 520 12.47 28.84 -4.29
C ILE A 520 13.59 29.46 -3.45
N ASP A 521 13.26 30.00 -2.28
CA ASP A 521 14.23 30.63 -1.37
C ASP A 521 15.22 29.59 -0.80
N TYR A 522 14.76 28.41 -0.42
CA TYR A 522 15.65 27.30 -0.03
C TYR A 522 16.58 26.90 -1.17
N LEU A 523 16.08 26.74 -2.39
CA LEU A 523 16.89 26.42 -3.56
C LEU A 523 17.94 27.50 -3.83
N ALA A 524 17.63 28.78 -3.55
CA ALA A 524 18.54 29.91 -3.60
C ALA A 524 19.58 29.94 -2.47
N GLY A 525 19.51 29.00 -1.51
CA GLY A 525 20.42 28.95 -0.37
C GLY A 525 20.08 29.93 0.77
N LYS A 526 18.86 30.48 0.80
CA LYS A 526 18.40 31.32 1.91
C LYS A 526 18.06 30.45 3.12
N SER A 527 18.28 31.01 4.31
CA SER A 527 17.87 30.38 5.58
C SER A 527 16.37 30.40 5.76
N CYS A 528 15.82 29.45 6.51
CA CYS A 528 14.42 29.35 6.86
C CYS A 528 14.23 28.83 8.30
N THR A 529 13.01 28.96 8.83
CA THR A 529 12.62 28.32 10.09
C THR A 529 12.33 26.85 9.85
N ALA A 530 12.94 25.96 10.62
CA ALA A 530 12.70 24.52 10.51
C ALA A 530 11.24 24.16 10.91
N ILE A 531 10.73 23.08 10.34
CA ILE A 531 9.44 22.51 10.73
C ILE A 531 9.56 21.97 12.16
N SER A 532 8.72 22.45 13.07
CA SER A 532 8.69 21.97 14.46
C SER A 532 7.92 20.64 14.52
N VAL A 533 8.55 19.63 15.12
CA VAL A 533 7.90 18.32 15.38
C VAL A 533 7.53 18.27 16.86
N SER A 534 6.24 18.35 17.17
CA SER A 534 5.78 18.03 18.51
C SER A 534 5.89 16.51 18.72
N SER A 535 6.62 16.07 19.73
CA SER A 535 6.80 14.67 20.14
C SER A 535 5.50 14.09 20.74
N GLY A 536 4.48 13.89 19.91
CA GLY A 536 3.23 13.25 20.26
C GLY A 536 2.73 12.42 19.09
N VAL A 537 2.51 11.11 19.33
CA VAL A 537 1.83 10.23 18.38
C VAL A 537 0.44 10.83 18.12
N ALA A 538 0.24 11.45 16.97
CA ALA A 538 -1.05 11.96 16.55
C ALA A 538 -1.97 10.77 16.23
N THR A 539 -2.78 10.35 17.19
CA THR A 539 -3.95 9.50 16.92
C THR A 539 -5.06 10.39 16.38
N LEU A 540 -5.75 9.95 15.34
CA LEU A 540 -6.90 10.66 14.74
C LEU A 540 -8.02 11.01 15.77
N THR A 541 -8.03 10.37 16.93
CA THR A 541 -8.96 10.61 18.04
C THR A 541 -8.37 11.38 19.23
N GLY A 542 -7.04 11.56 19.29
CA GLY A 542 -6.32 12.14 20.45
C GLY A 542 -5.94 13.62 20.33
N ARG A 543 -6.23 14.27 19.22
CA ARG A 543 -5.81 15.66 18.93
C ARG A 543 -6.39 16.76 19.84
N LYS A 544 -7.40 16.45 20.66
CA LYS A 544 -8.00 17.46 21.54
C LYS A 544 -7.16 17.87 22.78
N GLN A 545 -6.05 17.19 23.09
CA GLN A 545 -5.29 17.46 24.33
C GLN A 545 -3.82 17.89 24.16
N ALA A 546 -3.24 17.81 22.96
CA ALA A 546 -1.82 18.19 22.75
C ALA A 546 -1.61 19.60 22.15
N ALA A 547 -2.67 20.32 21.80
CA ALA A 547 -2.59 21.65 21.17
C ALA A 547 -2.29 22.81 22.14
N ALA A 548 -2.09 22.55 23.43
CA ALA A 548 -2.01 23.62 24.44
C ALA A 548 -0.58 24.14 24.74
N ALA A 549 0.45 23.71 24.04
CA ALA A 549 1.84 24.06 24.39
C ALA A 549 2.69 24.70 23.26
N VAL A 550 2.15 24.97 22.09
CA VAL A 550 2.83 25.79 21.06
C VAL A 550 2.05 27.07 20.88
N LEU A 551 2.71 28.21 21.13
CA LEU A 551 2.13 29.52 20.83
C LEU A 551 1.64 29.49 19.38
N PRO A 552 0.36 29.79 19.11
CA PRO A 552 -0.15 29.83 17.74
C PRO A 552 0.60 30.92 17.00
N ASP A 553 1.25 30.56 15.90
CA ASP A 553 1.65 31.52 14.88
C ASP A 553 0.32 32.05 14.30
N THR A 554 -0.02 33.30 14.58
CA THR A 554 -1.34 33.86 14.34
C THR A 554 -1.71 33.95 12.85
N ASP A 555 -0.78 33.61 11.95
CA ASP A 555 -0.93 33.76 10.50
C ASP A 555 -1.00 32.43 9.71
N ALA A 556 -0.81 31.28 10.35
CA ALA A 556 -0.91 29.99 9.67
C ALA A 556 -2.21 29.27 10.03
N LEU A 557 -3.08 29.05 9.04
CA LEU A 557 -4.29 28.23 9.19
C LEU A 557 -3.91 26.78 9.50
N ASP A 558 -4.41 26.22 10.60
CA ASP A 558 -4.29 24.77 10.89
C ASP A 558 -5.41 24.03 10.14
N LEU A 559 -5.16 23.78 8.86
CA LEU A 559 -6.13 23.20 7.94
C LEU A 559 -6.12 21.67 8.01
N GLU A 560 -7.27 21.08 8.34
CA GLU A 560 -7.48 19.62 8.32
C GLU A 560 -8.42 19.23 7.17
N PRO A 561 -8.14 18.12 6.44
CA PRO A 561 -9.04 17.67 5.39
C PRO A 561 -10.40 17.27 5.96
N LEU A 562 -11.47 17.64 5.27
CA LEU A 562 -12.78 17.04 5.52
C LEU A 562 -12.75 15.59 5.01
N VAL A 563 -13.12 14.65 5.86
CA VAL A 563 -13.15 13.21 5.52
C VAL A 563 -14.50 12.65 5.90
N PRO A 564 -15.25 12.03 4.98
CA PRO A 564 -16.50 11.36 5.30
C PRO A 564 -16.23 10.10 6.15
N GLU A 565 -17.26 9.65 6.87
CA GLU A 565 -17.17 8.45 7.71
C GLU A 565 -16.84 7.19 6.88
N GLN A 566 -17.37 7.12 5.65
CA GLN A 566 -17.09 6.06 4.70
C GLN A 566 -16.50 6.66 3.42
N PRO A 567 -15.16 6.84 3.37
CA PRO A 567 -14.52 7.44 2.22
C PRO A 567 -14.46 6.46 1.04
N THR A 568 -14.72 6.99 -0.16
CA THR A 568 -14.51 6.28 -1.44
C THR A 568 -13.02 5.98 -1.67
N ALA A 569 -12.70 5.14 -2.67
CA ALA A 569 -11.31 4.87 -3.05
C ALA A 569 -10.54 6.16 -3.36
N ALA A 570 -11.14 7.08 -4.11
CA ALA A 570 -10.54 8.38 -4.41
C ALA A 570 -10.30 9.24 -3.16
N GLN A 571 -11.25 9.27 -2.22
CA GLN A 571 -11.13 10.07 -0.99
C GLN A 571 -10.08 9.52 -0.02
N ARG A 572 -9.74 8.24 -0.09
CA ARG A 572 -8.65 7.64 0.71
C ARG A 572 -7.27 8.11 0.25
N GLU A 573 -7.08 8.22 -1.06
CA GLU A 573 -5.81 8.66 -1.66
C GLU A 573 -5.72 10.19 -1.83
N MET A 574 -6.86 10.87 -1.80
CA MET A 574 -6.98 12.31 -1.97
C MET A 574 -7.81 12.93 -0.83
N PRO A 575 -7.18 13.17 0.34
CA PRO A 575 -7.87 13.75 1.49
C PRO A 575 -8.57 15.05 1.13
N GLY A 576 -9.80 15.22 1.64
CA GLY A 576 -10.62 16.41 1.39
C GLY A 576 -11.42 16.42 0.09
N LEU A 577 -11.37 15.38 -0.73
CA LEU A 577 -12.09 15.32 -2.02
C LEU A 577 -13.62 15.16 -1.83
N PHE A 578 -14.41 16.00 -2.55
CA PHE A 578 -15.89 15.98 -2.56
C PHE A 578 -16.49 16.24 -3.94
#